data_e5eab5530b268898d04608facc947ad5
#
_entry.id   e5eab5530b268898d04608facc947ad5
#
_cell.length_a   1.000
_cell.length_b   1.000
_cell.length_c   1.000
_cell.angle_alpha   90.00
_cell.angle_beta   90.00
_cell.angle_gamma   90.00
#
_symmetry.space_group_name_H-M   'P 1'
#
loop_
_entity.id
_entity.type
_entity.pdbx_description
1 polymer ?
#
loop_
_entity_poly.entity_id
_entity_poly.type
_entity_poly.pdbx_seq_one_letter_code
_entity_poly.pdbx_strand_id
1 'polypeptide(L)'
;MEGNLTRGPILKTLTKLAIPIMASSFLGTLYNITDMAWIGLLGAKAVAGVGVGGMFTWLSQGLASMARMGGQVQVAQCIGRGERKKAHGFAQTAMQLALLMGLAYGLFVALFANPLVGFFRLEDAETLRAALDYTRIACGFIVFSFLSVTLTGIYTAQGDSKTPFVANLFGLAANMILDPVLILGPGPFPRFGAAGAAMATVLAQVIVSGIMLLGIFVQKKENVLKGLRLFVKIPLEYVEGVCKIGIPTALQGMAYCFISMILTRMVAGFGPEAIATQRVGGQIESISWNTADGFGAAMNAFIGQNYGAGKTERVKKGYRVSLWTVGIWGLLITLMFVCVPTPIASVFFHEKQAIATAVDYLIIVGFSEAFLCVEMMTVGALSGLGRTRLCSVISIAFTSLRIPLAIILSSSVLGILGIWWALTTTTMMKGMIFTCVFLLIVRKMTDTQRNL
;
A
#
# COMPACT_ATOMS: atom_id res chain seq x y z
N MET A 1 6.00 28.38 -4.21
CA MET A 1 5.17 27.85 -5.32
C MET A 1 5.42 26.35 -5.59
N GLU A 2 6.13 25.65 -4.74
CA GLU A 2 6.23 24.18 -4.80
C GLU A 2 5.00 23.59 -4.11
N GLY A 3 4.26 22.74 -4.74
CA GLY A 3 3.01 22.14 -4.23
C GLY A 3 1.79 22.39 -5.12
N ASN A 4 1.87 23.31 -6.07
CA ASN A 4 0.77 23.52 -7.02
C ASN A 4 0.94 22.62 -8.24
N LEU A 5 0.23 21.47 -8.25
CA LEU A 5 0.27 20.48 -9.33
C LEU A 5 -0.50 20.95 -10.59
N THR A 6 -1.17 22.10 -10.52
CA THR A 6 -1.99 22.63 -11.62
C THR A 6 -1.22 23.47 -12.63
N ARG A 7 0.10 23.66 -12.44
CA ARG A 7 0.99 24.46 -13.31
C ARG A 7 2.29 23.71 -13.65
N GLY A 8 3.02 24.18 -14.66
CA GLY A 8 4.31 23.66 -15.07
C GLY A 8 4.27 22.39 -15.96
N PRO A 9 5.44 21.86 -16.38
CA PRO A 9 5.55 20.66 -17.21
C PRO A 9 5.03 19.44 -16.47
N ILE A 10 4.15 18.67 -17.10
CA ILE A 10 3.41 17.57 -16.48
C ILE A 10 4.35 16.46 -16.00
N LEU A 11 5.23 15.96 -16.88
CA LEU A 11 6.13 14.85 -16.54
C LEU A 11 7.04 15.23 -15.35
N LYS A 12 7.64 16.43 -15.37
CA LYS A 12 8.50 16.92 -14.28
C LYS A 12 7.72 17.05 -12.95
N THR A 13 6.45 17.47 -13.02
CA THR A 13 5.59 17.60 -11.83
C THR A 13 5.27 16.23 -11.25
N LEU A 14 4.91 15.25 -12.09
CA LEU A 14 4.58 13.90 -11.69
C LEU A 14 5.80 13.14 -11.16
N THR A 15 6.93 13.17 -11.86
CA THR A 15 8.15 12.48 -11.41
C THR A 15 8.70 13.06 -10.12
N LYS A 16 8.66 14.39 -9.95
CA LYS A 16 9.07 15.04 -8.69
C LYS A 16 8.23 14.59 -7.49
N LEU A 17 6.95 14.26 -7.73
CA LEU A 17 6.05 13.76 -6.70
C LEU A 17 6.18 12.24 -6.53
N ALA A 18 6.28 11.48 -7.62
CA ALA A 18 6.31 10.03 -7.62
C ALA A 18 7.62 9.46 -7.06
N ILE A 19 8.78 10.01 -7.42
CA ILE A 19 10.09 9.47 -7.02
C ILE A 19 10.23 9.34 -5.49
N PRO A 20 9.92 10.36 -4.66
CA PRO A 20 10.02 10.19 -3.21
C PRO A 20 9.02 9.17 -2.65
N ILE A 21 7.83 9.03 -3.27
CA ILE A 21 6.83 8.03 -2.85
C ILE A 21 7.35 6.62 -3.17
N MET A 22 7.85 6.41 -4.38
CA MET A 22 8.49 5.16 -4.78
C MET A 22 9.64 4.79 -3.85
N ALA A 23 10.53 5.76 -3.56
CA ALA A 23 11.63 5.56 -2.64
C ALA A 23 11.13 5.19 -1.22
N SER A 24 10.04 5.80 -0.73
CA SER A 24 9.41 5.41 0.54
C SER A 24 8.90 3.96 0.52
N SER A 25 8.31 3.51 -0.60
CA SER A 25 7.82 2.13 -0.75
C SER A 25 8.98 1.13 -0.75
N PHE A 26 10.09 1.46 -1.42
CA PHE A 26 11.32 0.64 -1.37
C PHE A 26 11.94 0.60 0.04
N LEU A 27 11.95 1.73 0.75
CA LEU A 27 12.38 1.77 2.16
C LEU A 27 11.49 0.86 3.02
N GLY A 28 10.18 0.84 2.79
CA GLY A 28 9.25 -0.07 3.47
C GLY A 28 9.59 -1.55 3.22
N THR A 29 9.95 -1.92 1.98
CA THR A 29 10.40 -3.28 1.67
C THR A 29 11.70 -3.62 2.38
N LEU A 30 12.68 -2.71 2.37
CA LEU A 30 13.96 -2.89 3.06
C LEU A 30 13.76 -3.04 4.58
N TYR A 31 12.86 -2.22 5.16
CA TYR A 31 12.43 -2.34 6.53
C TYR A 31 11.95 -3.76 6.88
N ASN A 32 10.99 -4.29 6.09
CA ASN A 32 10.44 -5.62 6.34
C ASN A 32 11.51 -6.72 6.24
N ILE A 33 12.43 -6.62 5.28
CA ILE A 33 13.53 -7.58 5.10
C ILE A 33 14.48 -7.52 6.31
N THR A 34 14.84 -6.34 6.77
CA THR A 34 15.75 -6.15 7.91
C THR A 34 15.16 -6.65 9.22
N ASP A 35 13.89 -6.30 9.49
CA ASP A 35 13.14 -6.77 10.66
C ASP A 35 13.06 -8.31 10.69
N MET A 36 12.69 -8.94 9.55
CA MET A 36 12.66 -10.40 9.44
C MET A 36 14.04 -11.04 9.61
N ALA A 37 15.11 -10.40 9.18
CA ALA A 37 16.47 -10.90 9.37
C ALA A 37 16.84 -10.93 10.86
N TRP A 38 16.54 -9.89 11.63
CA TRP A 38 16.80 -9.84 13.08
C TRP A 38 15.93 -10.83 13.86
N ILE A 39 14.63 -10.94 13.52
CA ILE A 39 13.73 -11.94 14.11
C ILE A 39 14.20 -13.36 13.79
N GLY A 40 14.76 -13.58 12.60
CA GLY A 40 15.33 -14.88 12.19
C GLY A 40 16.43 -15.40 13.12
N LEU A 41 17.19 -14.52 13.76
CA LEU A 41 18.20 -14.88 14.74
C LEU A 41 17.62 -15.44 16.05
N LEU A 42 16.33 -15.22 16.32
CA LEU A 42 15.63 -15.82 17.47
C LEU A 42 15.16 -17.26 17.20
N GLY A 43 15.21 -17.69 15.92
CA GLY A 43 14.80 -19.02 15.48
C GLY A 43 13.40 -19.07 14.85
N ALA A 44 13.11 -20.22 14.25
CA ALA A 44 11.90 -20.43 13.44
C ALA A 44 10.58 -20.21 14.21
N LYS A 45 10.55 -20.52 15.51
CA LYS A 45 9.38 -20.34 16.36
C LYS A 45 9.01 -18.86 16.53
N ALA A 46 10.01 -18.00 16.78
CA ALA A 46 9.80 -16.57 16.88
C ALA A 46 9.32 -15.98 15.53
N VAL A 47 9.94 -16.38 14.40
CA VAL A 47 9.53 -15.97 13.05
C VAL A 47 8.08 -16.36 12.78
N ALA A 48 7.68 -17.57 13.13
CA ALA A 48 6.30 -18.04 12.95
C ALA A 48 5.31 -17.21 13.81
N GLY A 49 5.65 -16.96 15.08
CA GLY A 49 4.83 -16.16 15.99
C GLY A 49 4.65 -14.73 15.51
N VAL A 50 5.74 -14.05 15.16
CA VAL A 50 5.71 -12.70 14.59
C VAL A 50 4.97 -12.66 13.25
N GLY A 51 5.09 -13.72 12.43
CA GLY A 51 4.35 -13.85 11.18
C GLY A 51 2.84 -13.85 11.39
N VAL A 52 2.34 -14.55 12.41
CA VAL A 52 0.92 -14.54 12.79
C VAL A 52 0.50 -13.15 13.28
N GLY A 53 1.27 -12.52 14.16
CA GLY A 53 0.99 -11.15 14.61
C GLY A 53 1.00 -10.13 13.48
N GLY A 54 1.92 -10.29 12.52
CA GLY A 54 2.03 -9.46 11.32
C GLY A 54 0.79 -9.48 10.42
N MET A 55 0.01 -10.57 10.43
CA MET A 55 -1.25 -10.62 9.67
C MET A 55 -2.27 -9.59 10.17
N PHE A 56 -2.33 -9.36 11.47
CA PHE A 56 -3.22 -8.35 12.05
C PHE A 56 -2.75 -6.92 11.74
N THR A 57 -1.44 -6.68 11.74
CA THR A 57 -0.91 -5.39 11.31
C THR A 57 -1.16 -5.14 9.82
N TRP A 58 -1.07 -6.16 8.97
CA TRP A 58 -1.39 -6.05 7.54
C TRP A 58 -2.87 -5.77 7.30
N LEU A 59 -3.77 -6.46 8.01
CA LEU A 59 -5.21 -6.20 7.95
C LEU A 59 -5.55 -4.75 8.34
N SER A 60 -4.85 -4.21 9.34
CA SER A 60 -5.03 -2.82 9.78
C SER A 60 -4.68 -1.79 8.69
N GLN A 61 -3.73 -2.09 7.79
CA GLN A 61 -3.38 -1.20 6.67
C GLN A 61 -4.54 -1.02 5.68
N GLY A 62 -5.32 -2.09 5.43
CA GLY A 62 -6.58 -1.99 4.68
C GLY A 62 -7.53 -0.97 5.31
N LEU A 63 -7.69 -1.03 6.63
CA LEU A 63 -8.55 -0.11 7.38
C LEU A 63 -8.00 1.32 7.40
N ALA A 64 -6.69 1.50 7.62
CA ALA A 64 -6.03 2.80 7.59
C ALA A 64 -6.15 3.51 6.23
N SER A 65 -6.24 2.73 5.14
CA SER A 65 -6.42 3.26 3.79
C SER A 65 -7.70 4.10 3.65
N MET A 66 -8.71 3.87 4.50
CA MET A 66 -9.96 4.64 4.52
C MET A 66 -9.70 6.12 4.81
N ALA A 67 -9.03 6.42 5.92
CA ALA A 67 -8.72 7.79 6.31
C ALA A 67 -7.72 8.43 5.35
N ARG A 68 -6.69 7.66 4.92
CA ARG A 68 -5.69 8.11 3.95
C ARG A 68 -6.32 8.53 2.64
N MET A 69 -7.04 7.63 1.97
CA MET A 69 -7.58 7.88 0.63
C MET A 69 -8.71 8.93 0.67
N GLY A 70 -9.60 8.84 1.67
CA GLY A 70 -10.67 9.81 1.85
C GLY A 70 -10.12 11.23 2.06
N GLY A 71 -9.13 11.37 2.95
CA GLY A 71 -8.45 12.64 3.20
C GLY A 71 -7.67 13.15 1.99
N GLN A 72 -6.84 12.29 1.37
CA GLN A 72 -6.00 12.66 0.23
C GLN A 72 -6.82 13.21 -0.93
N VAL A 73 -7.88 12.54 -1.34
CA VAL A 73 -8.70 12.94 -2.50
C VAL A 73 -9.46 14.24 -2.21
N GLN A 74 -10.12 14.33 -1.08
CA GLN A 74 -10.89 15.53 -0.71
C GLN A 74 -9.98 16.76 -0.56
N VAL A 75 -8.86 16.60 0.12
CA VAL A 75 -7.87 17.68 0.29
C VAL A 75 -7.31 18.12 -1.07
N ALA A 76 -6.92 17.17 -1.94
CA ALA A 76 -6.39 17.51 -3.27
C ALA A 76 -7.40 18.29 -4.12
N GLN A 77 -8.66 17.86 -4.15
CA GLN A 77 -9.73 18.54 -4.89
C GLN A 77 -10.03 19.93 -4.33
N CYS A 78 -10.08 20.07 -3.01
CA CYS A 78 -10.31 21.38 -2.37
C CYS A 78 -9.15 22.35 -2.62
N ILE A 79 -7.89 21.87 -2.58
CA ILE A 79 -6.72 22.69 -2.96
C ILE A 79 -6.83 23.15 -4.41
N GLY A 80 -7.26 22.26 -5.31
CA GLY A 80 -7.48 22.58 -6.72
C GLY A 80 -8.52 23.68 -6.91
N ARG A 81 -9.62 23.66 -6.14
CA ARG A 81 -10.68 24.69 -6.17
C ARG A 81 -10.26 26.00 -5.50
N GLY A 82 -9.15 26.03 -4.76
CA GLY A 82 -8.74 27.17 -3.94
C GLY A 82 -9.46 27.26 -2.58
N GLU A 83 -10.23 26.24 -2.20
CA GLU A 83 -11.03 26.17 -0.98
C GLU A 83 -10.21 25.67 0.22
N ARG A 84 -9.20 26.45 0.65
CA ARG A 84 -8.27 26.04 1.71
C ARG A 84 -8.93 25.73 3.05
N LYS A 85 -9.98 26.46 3.43
CA LYS A 85 -10.72 26.18 4.68
C LYS A 85 -11.37 24.80 4.66
N LYS A 86 -11.99 24.41 3.54
CA LYS A 86 -12.56 23.08 3.38
C LYS A 86 -11.46 21.99 3.33
N ALA A 87 -10.34 22.26 2.66
CA ALA A 87 -9.19 21.37 2.66
C ALA A 87 -8.69 21.09 4.08
N HIS A 88 -8.58 22.13 4.94
CA HIS A 88 -8.24 21.98 6.35
C HIS A 88 -9.28 21.12 7.09
N GLY A 89 -10.59 21.38 6.90
CA GLY A 89 -11.66 20.59 7.50
C GLY A 89 -11.56 19.10 7.14
N PHE A 90 -11.36 18.76 5.85
CA PHE A 90 -11.17 17.38 5.41
C PHE A 90 -9.90 16.74 5.96
N ALA A 91 -8.78 17.48 6.00
CA ALA A 91 -7.54 17.01 6.57
C ALA A 91 -7.67 16.70 8.07
N GLN A 92 -8.31 17.60 8.81
CA GLN A 92 -8.60 17.44 10.24
C GLN A 92 -9.50 16.22 10.49
N THR A 93 -10.58 16.07 9.70
CA THR A 93 -11.48 14.91 9.77
C THR A 93 -10.75 13.60 9.50
N ALA A 94 -9.93 13.55 8.47
CA ALA A 94 -9.14 12.35 8.15
C ALA A 94 -8.20 11.96 9.30
N MET A 95 -7.55 12.95 9.92
CA MET A 95 -6.68 12.72 11.08
C MET A 95 -7.44 12.23 12.31
N GLN A 96 -8.64 12.79 12.57
CA GLN A 96 -9.49 12.33 13.68
C GLN A 96 -10.03 10.92 13.45
N LEU A 97 -10.45 10.59 12.22
CA LEU A 97 -10.87 9.24 11.87
C LEU A 97 -9.69 8.25 12.00
N ALA A 98 -8.49 8.63 11.56
CA ALA A 98 -7.29 7.81 11.73
C ALA A 98 -7.00 7.55 13.22
N LEU A 99 -7.09 8.58 14.06
CA LEU A 99 -6.91 8.46 15.51
C LEU A 99 -7.95 7.53 16.12
N LEU A 100 -9.23 7.78 15.83
CA LEU A 100 -10.36 6.98 16.36
C LEU A 100 -10.26 5.50 15.93
N MET A 101 -10.04 5.27 14.63
CA MET A 101 -9.96 3.91 14.10
C MET A 101 -8.70 3.18 14.59
N GLY A 102 -7.56 3.87 14.67
CA GLY A 102 -6.32 3.30 15.19
C GLY A 102 -6.44 2.93 16.67
N LEU A 103 -7.05 3.78 17.49
CA LEU A 103 -7.31 3.48 18.90
C LEU A 103 -8.35 2.36 19.06
N ALA A 104 -9.45 2.39 18.31
CA ALA A 104 -10.48 1.37 18.38
C ALA A 104 -9.96 -0.01 17.95
N TYR A 105 -9.22 -0.06 16.83
CA TYR A 105 -8.58 -1.30 16.36
C TYR A 105 -7.52 -1.79 17.32
N GLY A 106 -6.65 -0.91 17.81
CA GLY A 106 -5.59 -1.26 18.76
C GLY A 106 -6.15 -1.82 20.05
N LEU A 107 -7.16 -1.15 20.62
CA LEU A 107 -7.84 -1.61 21.83
C LEU A 107 -8.54 -2.95 21.61
N PHE A 108 -9.27 -3.10 20.50
CA PHE A 108 -9.95 -4.35 20.15
C PHE A 108 -8.94 -5.51 20.06
N VAL A 109 -7.87 -5.35 19.27
CA VAL A 109 -6.88 -6.42 19.09
C VAL A 109 -6.11 -6.70 20.38
N ALA A 110 -5.75 -5.68 21.18
CA ALA A 110 -5.06 -5.87 22.46
C ALA A 110 -5.92 -6.65 23.46
N LEU A 111 -7.22 -6.34 23.57
CA LEU A 111 -8.17 -7.02 24.47
C LEU A 111 -8.47 -8.44 24.01
N PHE A 112 -8.64 -8.65 22.72
CA PHE A 112 -9.01 -9.94 22.13
C PHE A 112 -7.81 -10.69 21.52
N ALA A 113 -6.56 -10.36 21.88
CA ALA A 113 -5.37 -11.00 21.35
C ALA A 113 -5.39 -12.53 21.53
N ASN A 114 -5.83 -13.03 22.72
CA ASN A 114 -5.88 -14.47 23.00
C ASN A 114 -6.82 -15.24 22.05
N PRO A 115 -8.11 -14.89 21.86
CA PRO A 115 -8.97 -15.59 20.92
C PRO A 115 -8.56 -15.37 19.46
N LEU A 116 -8.02 -14.19 19.10
CA LEU A 116 -7.58 -13.90 17.74
C LEU A 116 -6.37 -14.76 17.34
N VAL A 117 -5.34 -14.81 18.17
CA VAL A 117 -4.16 -15.66 17.94
C VAL A 117 -4.52 -17.14 18.11
N GLY A 118 -5.40 -17.48 19.05
CA GLY A 118 -5.89 -18.84 19.28
C GLY A 118 -6.60 -19.45 18.07
N PHE A 119 -7.17 -18.63 17.18
CA PHE A 119 -7.75 -19.09 15.91
C PHE A 119 -6.74 -19.87 15.06
N PHE A 120 -5.45 -19.53 15.13
CA PHE A 120 -4.38 -20.19 14.36
C PHE A 120 -3.93 -21.54 14.95
N ARG A 121 -4.45 -21.94 16.14
CA ARG A 121 -4.17 -23.23 16.81
C ARG A 121 -2.68 -23.53 16.88
N LEU A 122 -1.88 -22.58 17.35
CA LEU A 122 -0.45 -22.75 17.56
C LEU A 122 -0.23 -23.73 18.72
N GLU A 123 0.33 -24.89 18.44
CA GLU A 123 0.55 -25.95 19.45
C GLU A 123 1.76 -25.67 20.34
N ASP A 124 2.76 -24.98 19.81
CA ASP A 124 3.99 -24.65 20.55
C ASP A 124 3.81 -23.39 21.41
N ALA A 125 4.05 -23.54 22.71
CA ALA A 125 3.86 -22.47 23.70
C ALA A 125 4.77 -21.24 23.47
N GLU A 126 5.95 -21.44 22.95
CA GLU A 126 6.90 -20.37 22.66
C GLU A 126 6.44 -19.54 21.45
N THR A 127 6.00 -20.21 20.38
CA THR A 127 5.41 -19.57 19.21
C THR A 127 4.14 -18.80 19.56
N LEU A 128 3.27 -19.38 20.39
CA LEU A 128 2.06 -18.72 20.86
C LEU A 128 2.37 -17.46 21.66
N ARG A 129 3.34 -17.54 22.57
CA ARG A 129 3.79 -16.39 23.38
C ARG A 129 4.36 -15.28 22.50
N ALA A 130 5.24 -15.62 21.55
CA ALA A 130 5.80 -14.66 20.60
C ALA A 130 4.70 -13.97 19.76
N ALA A 131 3.70 -14.74 19.29
CA ALA A 131 2.57 -14.19 18.55
C ALA A 131 1.71 -13.24 19.40
N LEU A 132 1.43 -13.59 20.65
CA LEU A 132 0.64 -12.77 21.57
C LEU A 132 1.35 -11.48 21.93
N ASP A 133 2.64 -11.57 22.29
CA ASP A 133 3.45 -10.41 22.70
C ASP A 133 3.59 -9.43 21.51
N TYR A 134 3.90 -9.95 20.33
CA TYR A 134 3.99 -9.11 19.12
C TYR A 134 2.65 -8.46 18.79
N THR A 135 1.56 -9.24 18.78
CA THR A 135 0.23 -8.74 18.42
C THR A 135 -0.25 -7.66 19.38
N ARG A 136 -0.10 -7.87 20.69
CA ARG A 136 -0.52 -6.91 21.71
C ARG A 136 0.22 -5.58 21.61
N ILE A 137 1.52 -5.62 21.37
CA ILE A 137 2.35 -4.41 21.30
C ILE A 137 2.16 -3.73 19.95
N ALA A 138 2.40 -4.43 18.85
CA ALA A 138 2.36 -3.84 17.50
C ALA A 138 0.96 -3.33 17.14
N CYS A 139 -0.09 -4.11 17.44
CA CYS A 139 -1.46 -3.68 17.18
C CYS A 139 -2.00 -2.75 18.27
N GLY A 140 -1.63 -2.92 19.56
CA GLY A 140 -2.05 -2.03 20.64
C GLY A 140 -1.67 -0.57 20.38
N PHE A 141 -0.50 -0.33 19.81
CA PHE A 141 -0.01 1.00 19.45
C PHE A 141 -0.10 1.32 17.95
N ILE A 142 -0.94 0.61 17.20
CA ILE A 142 -1.10 0.77 15.75
C ILE A 142 -1.57 2.18 15.34
N VAL A 143 -2.09 2.95 16.27
CA VAL A 143 -2.55 4.32 16.04
C VAL A 143 -1.49 5.21 15.39
N PHE A 144 -0.22 5.05 15.73
CA PHE A 144 0.87 5.81 15.10
C PHE A 144 1.04 5.47 13.62
N SER A 145 0.82 4.20 13.25
CA SER A 145 0.80 3.78 11.84
C SER A 145 -0.38 4.40 11.09
N PHE A 146 -1.58 4.42 11.68
CA PHE A 146 -2.75 5.08 11.09
C PHE A 146 -2.51 6.58 10.86
N LEU A 147 -1.91 7.25 11.83
CA LEU A 147 -1.56 8.66 11.73
C LEU A 147 -0.51 8.90 10.64
N SER A 148 0.58 8.13 10.61
CA SER A 148 1.65 8.29 9.62
C SER A 148 1.16 8.05 8.19
N VAL A 149 0.35 7.02 7.97
CA VAL A 149 -0.24 6.69 6.66
C VAL A 149 -1.19 7.80 6.20
N THR A 150 -2.02 8.33 7.10
CA THR A 150 -2.97 9.41 6.78
C THR A 150 -2.24 10.73 6.52
N LEU A 151 -1.24 11.08 7.33
CA LEU A 151 -0.37 12.24 7.11
C LEU A 151 0.32 12.17 5.74
N THR A 152 0.85 11.00 5.38
CA THR A 152 1.45 10.76 4.05
C THR A 152 0.47 11.10 2.93
N GLY A 153 -0.80 10.66 3.04
CA GLY A 153 -1.84 10.99 2.07
C GLY A 153 -2.12 12.50 1.98
N ILE A 154 -2.21 13.18 3.12
CA ILE A 154 -2.49 14.63 3.17
C ILE A 154 -1.30 15.44 2.63
N TYR A 155 -0.07 15.07 2.95
CA TYR A 155 1.13 15.70 2.38
C TYR A 155 1.21 15.50 0.87
N THR A 156 0.94 14.28 0.40
CA THR A 156 0.89 13.95 -1.04
C THR A 156 -0.18 14.79 -1.75
N ALA A 157 -1.37 14.95 -1.15
CA ALA A 157 -2.44 15.79 -1.67
C ALA A 157 -2.03 17.26 -1.85
N GLN A 158 -1.14 17.75 -1.00
CA GLN A 158 -0.57 19.10 -1.07
C GLN A 158 0.58 19.21 -2.09
N GLY A 159 0.99 18.10 -2.72
CA GLY A 159 2.12 18.04 -3.64
C GLY A 159 3.49 17.96 -2.93
N ASP A 160 3.50 17.60 -1.65
CA ASP A 160 4.71 17.36 -0.87
C ASP A 160 4.87 15.86 -0.57
N SER A 161 5.74 15.19 -1.30
CA SER A 161 6.13 13.78 -1.04
C SER A 161 7.50 13.67 -0.35
N LYS A 162 8.24 14.78 -0.26
CA LYS A 162 9.57 14.78 0.36
C LYS A 162 9.49 14.64 1.87
N THR A 163 8.55 15.33 2.51
CA THR A 163 8.38 15.27 3.98
C THR A 163 8.05 13.85 4.46
N PRO A 164 7.08 13.12 3.88
CA PRO A 164 6.86 11.72 4.20
C PRO A 164 8.07 10.82 3.90
N PHE A 165 8.77 11.05 2.78
CA PHE A 165 9.98 10.29 2.45
C PHE A 165 11.07 10.44 3.51
N VAL A 166 11.38 11.67 3.91
CA VAL A 166 12.39 11.95 4.95
C VAL A 166 11.98 11.33 6.28
N ALA A 167 10.70 11.46 6.66
CA ALA A 167 10.19 10.85 7.89
C ALA A 167 10.34 9.32 7.86
N ASN A 168 9.98 8.66 6.75
CA ASN A 168 10.14 7.21 6.59
C ASN A 168 11.61 6.79 6.61
N LEU A 169 12.51 7.58 6.03
CA LEU A 169 13.96 7.31 6.08
C LEU A 169 14.49 7.30 7.52
N PHE A 170 14.09 8.29 8.33
CA PHE A 170 14.45 8.33 9.76
C PHE A 170 13.80 7.20 10.56
N GLY A 171 12.55 6.84 10.23
CA GLY A 171 11.85 5.70 10.83
C GLY A 171 12.57 4.39 10.56
N LEU A 172 12.98 4.15 9.30
CA LEU A 172 13.77 2.98 8.92
C LEU A 172 15.11 2.95 9.67
N ALA A 173 15.86 4.06 9.66
CA ALA A 173 17.14 4.13 10.36
C ALA A 173 16.99 3.85 11.86
N ALA A 174 15.96 4.41 12.50
CA ALA A 174 15.65 4.15 13.90
C ALA A 174 15.29 2.67 14.13
N ASN A 175 14.48 2.06 13.30
CA ASN A 175 14.13 0.65 13.41
C ASN A 175 15.37 -0.25 13.27
N MET A 176 16.22 -0.03 12.26
CA MET A 176 17.44 -0.79 12.05
C MET A 176 18.40 -0.74 13.25
N ILE A 177 18.38 0.35 14.03
CA ILE A 177 19.17 0.49 15.25
C ILE A 177 18.45 -0.14 16.43
N LEU A 178 17.15 0.05 16.56
CA LEU A 178 16.35 -0.43 17.69
C LEU A 178 16.11 -1.94 17.67
N ASP A 179 15.98 -2.55 16.48
CA ASP A 179 15.77 -3.99 16.35
C ASP A 179 16.85 -4.82 17.07
N PRO A 180 18.15 -4.72 16.73
CA PRO A 180 19.18 -5.50 17.41
C PRO A 180 19.25 -5.19 18.91
N VAL A 181 19.00 -3.94 19.31
CA VAL A 181 19.05 -3.54 20.73
C VAL A 181 17.90 -4.15 21.52
N LEU A 182 16.68 -4.10 21.00
CA LEU A 182 15.50 -4.59 21.73
C LEU A 182 15.25 -6.09 21.53
N ILE A 183 15.62 -6.65 20.38
CA ILE A 183 15.45 -8.08 20.10
C ILE A 183 16.49 -8.92 20.85
N LEU A 184 17.76 -8.54 20.71
CA LEU A 184 18.89 -9.34 21.19
C LEU A 184 19.38 -8.94 22.59
N GLY A 185 19.15 -7.68 23.01
CA GLY A 185 19.57 -7.15 24.30
C GLY A 185 21.08 -7.11 24.51
N PRO A 186 21.87 -6.45 23.62
CA PRO A 186 23.31 -6.37 23.80
C PRO A 186 23.71 -5.51 25.02
N GLY A 187 24.65 -5.97 25.80
CA GLY A 187 25.18 -5.23 26.97
C GLY A 187 24.16 -5.10 28.10
N PRO A 188 23.85 -3.87 28.57
CA PRO A 188 22.94 -3.66 29.71
C PRO A 188 21.45 -3.75 29.36
N PHE A 189 21.10 -3.90 28.08
CA PHE A 189 19.70 -3.93 27.63
C PHE A 189 19.10 -5.32 27.82
N PRO A 190 17.83 -5.42 28.30
CA PRO A 190 17.15 -6.69 28.42
C PRO A 190 16.77 -7.24 27.03
N ARG A 191 16.85 -8.54 26.88
CA ARG A 191 16.45 -9.26 25.68
C ARG A 191 14.93 -9.44 25.66
N PHE A 192 14.22 -8.71 24.79
CA PHE A 192 12.76 -8.78 24.67
C PHE A 192 12.28 -9.74 23.57
N GLY A 193 13.17 -10.22 22.69
CA GLY A 193 12.79 -11.15 21.61
C GLY A 193 11.72 -10.58 20.67
N ALA A 194 10.61 -11.34 20.46
CA ALA A 194 9.52 -10.91 19.60
C ALA A 194 8.81 -9.63 20.08
N ALA A 195 8.70 -9.43 21.40
CA ALA A 195 8.19 -8.18 21.96
C ALA A 195 9.09 -6.99 21.62
N GLY A 196 10.43 -7.22 21.59
CA GLY A 196 11.41 -6.22 21.18
C GLY A 196 11.23 -5.74 19.75
N ALA A 197 10.98 -6.66 18.81
CA ALA A 197 10.67 -6.34 17.42
C ALA A 197 9.40 -5.48 17.31
N ALA A 198 8.34 -5.85 18.05
CA ALA A 198 7.11 -5.06 18.08
C ALA A 198 7.34 -3.64 18.64
N MET A 199 8.12 -3.51 19.72
CA MET A 199 8.48 -2.21 20.29
C MET A 199 9.29 -1.34 19.31
N ALA A 200 10.29 -1.92 18.64
CA ALA A 200 11.09 -1.20 17.64
C ALA A 200 10.23 -0.68 16.50
N THR A 201 9.30 -1.52 15.98
CA THR A 201 8.31 -1.14 14.98
C THR A 201 7.43 0.03 15.45
N VAL A 202 6.89 -0.03 16.66
CA VAL A 202 6.06 1.03 17.23
C VAL A 202 6.85 2.33 17.38
N LEU A 203 8.05 2.27 17.95
CA LEU A 203 8.91 3.44 18.13
C LEU A 203 9.28 4.08 16.78
N ALA A 204 9.58 3.27 15.77
CA ALA A 204 9.82 3.77 14.41
C ALA A 204 8.58 4.54 13.88
N GLN A 205 7.36 4.02 14.06
CA GLN A 205 6.12 4.69 13.65
C GLN A 205 5.83 5.97 14.45
N VAL A 206 6.20 6.01 15.74
CA VAL A 206 6.15 7.22 16.56
C VAL A 206 7.09 8.28 15.99
N ILE A 207 8.32 7.91 15.63
CA ILE A 207 9.30 8.81 15.02
C ILE A 207 8.78 9.34 13.67
N VAL A 208 8.29 8.46 12.80
CA VAL A 208 7.73 8.85 11.49
C VAL A 208 6.59 9.84 11.65
N SER A 209 5.58 9.51 12.47
CA SER A 209 4.44 10.40 12.69
C SER A 209 4.85 11.70 13.37
N GLY A 210 5.78 11.63 14.33
CA GLY A 210 6.33 12.80 15.03
C GLY A 210 7.06 13.76 14.09
N ILE A 211 7.94 13.25 13.20
CA ILE A 211 8.65 14.08 12.21
C ILE A 211 7.64 14.75 11.26
N MET A 212 6.62 14.02 10.78
CA MET A 212 5.60 14.62 9.92
C MET A 212 4.78 15.69 10.64
N LEU A 213 4.43 15.47 11.92
CA LEU A 213 3.72 16.48 12.72
C LEU A 213 4.60 17.70 12.97
N LEU A 214 5.87 17.52 13.34
CA LEU A 214 6.83 18.61 13.46
C LEU A 214 7.02 19.37 12.15
N GLY A 215 7.00 18.69 11.02
CA GLY A 215 7.05 19.29 9.69
C GLY A 215 5.95 20.31 9.44
N ILE A 216 4.79 20.20 10.09
CA ILE A 216 3.69 21.18 10.00
C ILE A 216 4.11 22.55 10.56
N PHE A 217 4.89 22.56 11.64
CA PHE A 217 5.32 23.78 12.33
C PHE A 217 6.58 24.39 11.71
N VAL A 218 7.51 23.54 11.25
CA VAL A 218 8.80 23.96 10.69
C VAL A 218 8.68 24.48 9.27
N GLN A 219 7.75 23.97 8.48
CA GLN A 219 7.55 24.41 7.11
C GLN A 219 7.04 25.86 7.05
N LYS A 220 7.82 26.73 6.38
CA LYS A 220 7.43 28.14 6.11
C LYS A 220 6.20 28.25 5.19
N LYS A 221 5.85 27.17 4.46
CA LYS A 221 4.69 27.11 3.57
C LYS A 221 3.40 26.99 4.36
N GLU A 222 2.31 27.53 3.80
CA GLU A 222 0.97 27.32 4.31
C GLU A 222 0.57 25.85 4.15
N ASN A 223 0.78 25.08 5.20
CA ASN A 223 0.35 23.68 5.26
C ASN A 223 -1.14 23.64 5.66
N VAL A 224 -1.91 22.80 4.96
CA VAL A 224 -3.35 22.59 5.24
C VAL A 224 -3.59 22.09 6.67
N LEU A 225 -2.61 21.40 7.26
CA LEU A 225 -2.68 20.91 8.64
C LEU A 225 -2.35 21.98 9.70
N LYS A 226 -1.96 23.20 9.30
CA LYS A 226 -1.61 24.26 10.26
C LYS A 226 -2.83 24.65 11.10
N GLY A 227 -2.72 24.56 12.42
CA GLY A 227 -3.84 24.77 13.33
C GLY A 227 -4.72 23.55 13.56
N LEU A 228 -4.20 22.33 13.25
CA LEU A 228 -4.86 21.06 13.51
C LEU A 228 -5.34 20.95 14.97
N ARG A 229 -6.63 20.65 15.15
CA ARG A 229 -7.25 20.41 16.44
C ARG A 229 -7.95 19.07 16.46
N LEU A 230 -7.34 18.07 17.10
CA LEU A 230 -7.83 16.68 17.08
C LEU A 230 -9.11 16.45 17.91
N PHE A 231 -9.40 17.32 18.87
CA PHE A 231 -10.52 17.15 19.82
C PHE A 231 -11.65 18.17 19.62
N VAL A 232 -11.81 18.69 18.40
CA VAL A 232 -12.90 19.61 18.06
C VAL A 232 -13.99 18.86 17.30
N LYS A 233 -15.25 19.17 17.60
CA LYS A 233 -16.41 18.60 16.89
C LYS A 233 -16.38 19.00 15.41
N ILE A 234 -16.47 18.02 14.53
CA ILE A 234 -16.44 18.23 13.09
C ILE A 234 -17.85 18.14 12.51
N PRO A 235 -18.19 19.00 11.54
CA PRO A 235 -19.44 18.86 10.79
C PRO A 235 -19.52 17.49 10.08
N LEU A 236 -20.69 16.87 10.15
CA LEU A 236 -20.94 15.54 9.58
C LEU A 236 -20.63 15.47 8.08
N GLU A 237 -20.78 16.58 7.36
CA GLU A 237 -20.45 16.72 5.94
C GLU A 237 -19.02 16.29 5.60
N TYR A 238 -18.02 16.68 6.45
CA TYR A 238 -16.64 16.28 6.24
C TYR A 238 -16.42 14.79 6.50
N VAL A 239 -17.07 14.26 7.54
CA VAL A 239 -17.02 12.82 7.85
C VAL A 239 -17.61 12.01 6.69
N GLU A 240 -18.80 12.38 6.21
CA GLU A 240 -19.46 11.75 5.08
C GLU A 240 -18.57 11.83 3.82
N GLY A 241 -17.97 12.99 3.54
CA GLY A 241 -17.10 13.18 2.40
C GLY A 241 -15.86 12.28 2.42
N VAL A 242 -15.20 12.11 3.59
CA VAL A 242 -14.06 11.20 3.75
C VAL A 242 -14.50 9.75 3.66
N CYS A 243 -15.59 9.36 4.33
CA CYS A 243 -16.11 8.00 4.34
C CYS A 243 -16.58 7.54 2.95
N LYS A 244 -17.26 8.39 2.20
CA LYS A 244 -17.76 8.09 0.84
C LYS A 244 -16.66 7.66 -0.13
N ILE A 245 -15.45 8.20 0.05
CA ILE A 245 -14.26 7.86 -0.75
C ILE A 245 -13.46 6.74 -0.09
N GLY A 246 -13.30 6.77 1.22
CA GLY A 246 -12.43 5.89 1.96
C GLY A 246 -12.99 4.48 2.18
N ILE A 247 -14.29 4.33 2.50
CA ILE A 247 -14.90 3.02 2.76
C ILE A 247 -14.75 2.07 1.57
N PRO A 248 -15.06 2.48 0.31
CA PRO A 248 -14.86 1.58 -0.83
C PRO A 248 -13.41 1.12 -0.95
N THR A 249 -12.43 2.00 -0.71
CA THR A 249 -11.00 1.66 -0.78
C THR A 249 -10.60 0.68 0.32
N ALA A 250 -11.09 0.86 1.54
CA ALA A 250 -10.83 -0.06 2.64
C ALA A 250 -11.42 -1.46 2.35
N LEU A 251 -12.66 -1.52 1.86
CA LEU A 251 -13.31 -2.78 1.46
C LEU A 251 -12.53 -3.48 0.35
N GLN A 252 -12.04 -2.74 -0.63
CA GLN A 252 -11.17 -3.27 -1.70
C GLN A 252 -9.89 -3.88 -1.13
N GLY A 253 -9.20 -3.18 -0.22
CA GLY A 253 -7.98 -3.67 0.42
C GLY A 253 -8.22 -4.93 1.25
N MET A 254 -9.27 -4.96 2.06
CA MET A 254 -9.64 -6.14 2.85
C MET A 254 -10.01 -7.34 1.97
N ALA A 255 -10.80 -7.11 0.91
CA ALA A 255 -11.16 -8.17 -0.03
C ALA A 255 -9.92 -8.75 -0.73
N TYR A 256 -8.98 -7.89 -1.14
CA TYR A 256 -7.71 -8.33 -1.72
C TYR A 256 -6.92 -9.22 -0.76
N CYS A 257 -6.80 -8.83 0.52
CA CYS A 257 -6.14 -9.65 1.53
C CYS A 257 -6.79 -11.02 1.69
N PHE A 258 -8.12 -11.05 1.79
CA PHE A 258 -8.90 -12.28 1.98
C PHE A 258 -8.73 -13.24 0.78
N ILE A 259 -8.84 -12.72 -0.43
CA ILE A 259 -8.68 -13.51 -1.66
C ILE A 259 -7.25 -14.03 -1.79
N SER A 260 -6.25 -13.19 -1.46
CA SER A 260 -4.84 -13.60 -1.47
C SER A 260 -4.56 -14.72 -0.48
N MET A 261 -5.19 -14.72 0.71
CA MET A 261 -5.08 -15.81 1.68
C MET A 261 -5.64 -17.12 1.13
N ILE A 262 -6.80 -17.07 0.45
CA ILE A 262 -7.41 -18.26 -0.18
C ILE A 262 -6.48 -18.81 -1.27
N LEU A 263 -5.97 -17.96 -2.13
CA LEU A 263 -5.05 -18.37 -3.20
C LEU A 263 -3.74 -18.96 -2.64
N THR A 264 -3.18 -18.36 -1.60
CA THR A 264 -1.99 -18.91 -0.92
C THR A 264 -2.27 -20.29 -0.33
N ARG A 265 -3.47 -20.53 0.24
CA ARG A 265 -3.89 -21.86 0.70
C ARG A 265 -3.98 -22.87 -0.44
N MET A 266 -4.47 -22.45 -1.61
CA MET A 266 -4.53 -23.33 -2.80
C MET A 266 -3.11 -23.69 -3.26
N VAL A 267 -2.19 -22.74 -3.31
CA VAL A 267 -0.78 -22.97 -3.66
C VAL A 267 -0.11 -23.91 -2.66
N ALA A 268 -0.44 -23.79 -1.37
CA ALA A 268 0.09 -24.67 -0.32
C ALA A 268 -0.24 -26.15 -0.57
N GLY A 269 -1.33 -26.45 -1.24
CA GLY A 269 -1.70 -27.81 -1.66
C GLY A 269 -0.74 -28.46 -2.64
N PHE A 270 0.12 -27.68 -3.32
CA PHE A 270 1.14 -28.17 -4.28
C PHE A 270 2.52 -28.35 -3.65
N GLY A 271 2.66 -28.16 -2.34
CA GLY A 271 3.87 -28.42 -1.59
C GLY A 271 4.68 -27.18 -1.22
N PRO A 272 5.75 -27.37 -0.43
CA PRO A 272 6.55 -26.28 0.12
C PRO A 272 7.32 -25.48 -0.93
N GLU A 273 7.78 -26.13 -2.00
CA GLU A 273 8.48 -25.47 -3.12
C GLU A 273 7.59 -24.45 -3.83
N ALA A 274 6.31 -24.76 -4.00
CA ALA A 274 5.33 -23.86 -4.60
C ALA A 274 5.12 -22.59 -3.76
N ILE A 275 5.03 -22.75 -2.45
CA ILE A 275 4.92 -21.62 -1.52
C ILE A 275 6.19 -20.77 -1.55
N ALA A 276 7.36 -21.39 -1.53
CA ALA A 276 8.65 -20.70 -1.60
C ALA A 276 8.77 -19.90 -2.90
N THR A 277 8.44 -20.51 -4.04
CA THR A 277 8.45 -19.86 -5.35
C THR A 277 7.52 -18.64 -5.38
N GLN A 278 6.27 -18.78 -4.92
CA GLN A 278 5.33 -17.66 -4.90
C GLN A 278 5.77 -16.54 -3.95
N ARG A 279 6.37 -16.86 -2.80
CA ARG A 279 6.91 -15.86 -1.87
C ARG A 279 8.07 -15.07 -2.48
N VAL A 280 9.05 -15.78 -3.02
CA VAL A 280 10.23 -15.16 -3.64
C VAL A 280 9.82 -14.39 -4.90
N GLY A 281 8.97 -14.98 -5.74
CA GLY A 281 8.42 -14.33 -6.93
C GLY A 281 7.71 -13.03 -6.57
N GLY A 282 6.86 -13.02 -5.53
CA GLY A 282 6.19 -11.82 -5.05
C GLY A 282 7.16 -10.73 -4.53
N GLN A 283 8.31 -11.10 -3.96
CA GLN A 283 9.34 -10.13 -3.61
C GLN A 283 9.99 -9.50 -4.85
N ILE A 284 10.22 -10.29 -5.90
CA ILE A 284 10.74 -9.80 -7.18
C ILE A 284 9.72 -8.85 -7.84
N GLU A 285 8.45 -9.22 -7.88
CA GLU A 285 7.34 -8.39 -8.36
C GLU A 285 7.20 -7.09 -7.57
N SER A 286 7.58 -7.06 -6.28
CA SER A 286 7.45 -5.88 -5.44
C SER A 286 8.18 -4.65 -5.99
N ILE A 287 9.21 -4.83 -6.81
CA ILE A 287 9.93 -3.76 -7.49
C ILE A 287 8.99 -3.03 -8.47
N SER A 288 8.27 -3.80 -9.28
CA SER A 288 7.29 -3.28 -10.22
C SER A 288 6.11 -2.63 -9.49
N TRP A 289 5.56 -3.35 -8.53
CA TRP A 289 4.40 -2.93 -7.75
C TRP A 289 4.65 -1.63 -6.96
N ASN A 290 5.77 -1.51 -6.25
CA ASN A 290 6.13 -0.30 -5.49
C ASN A 290 6.31 0.92 -6.41
N THR A 291 6.88 0.70 -7.59
CA THR A 291 7.02 1.77 -8.59
C THR A 291 5.65 2.22 -9.09
N ALA A 292 4.78 1.29 -9.43
CA ALA A 292 3.43 1.58 -9.93
C ALA A 292 2.54 2.24 -8.86
N ASP A 293 2.63 1.81 -7.59
CA ASP A 293 1.90 2.43 -6.46
C ASP A 293 2.35 3.88 -6.23
N GLY A 294 3.64 4.14 -6.29
CA GLY A 294 4.19 5.50 -6.18
C GLY A 294 3.67 6.44 -7.27
N PHE A 295 3.61 5.96 -8.51
CA PHE A 295 2.99 6.70 -9.61
C PHE A 295 1.48 6.83 -9.43
N GLY A 296 0.78 5.80 -8.96
CA GLY A 296 -0.65 5.83 -8.65
C GLY A 296 -1.00 6.89 -7.60
N ALA A 297 -0.23 6.97 -6.52
CA ALA A 297 -0.40 7.97 -5.47
C ALA A 297 -0.12 9.40 -5.98
N ALA A 298 0.90 9.58 -6.80
CA ALA A 298 1.20 10.86 -7.44
C ALA A 298 0.09 11.28 -8.42
N MET A 299 -0.43 10.33 -9.21
CA MET A 299 -1.55 10.56 -10.12
C MET A 299 -2.82 10.93 -9.38
N ASN A 300 -3.12 10.29 -8.24
CA ASN A 300 -4.26 10.64 -7.41
C ASN A 300 -4.22 12.13 -7.01
N ALA A 301 -3.12 12.61 -6.48
CA ALA A 301 -2.96 14.00 -6.09
C ALA A 301 -2.98 14.97 -7.29
N PHE A 302 -2.29 14.60 -8.38
CA PHE A 302 -2.24 15.41 -9.60
C PHE A 302 -3.64 15.56 -10.23
N ILE A 303 -4.34 14.46 -10.41
CA ILE A 303 -5.71 14.46 -10.98
C ILE A 303 -6.67 15.17 -10.03
N GLY A 304 -6.60 14.91 -8.71
CA GLY A 304 -7.46 15.56 -7.73
C GLY A 304 -7.35 17.09 -7.77
N GLN A 305 -6.13 17.64 -7.77
CA GLN A 305 -5.93 19.09 -7.85
C GLN A 305 -6.37 19.67 -9.21
N ASN A 306 -6.04 19.02 -10.33
CA ASN A 306 -6.40 19.53 -11.65
C ASN A 306 -7.91 19.41 -11.92
N TYR A 307 -8.56 18.34 -11.44
CA TYR A 307 -10.00 18.17 -11.50
C TYR A 307 -10.72 19.22 -10.65
N GLY A 308 -10.27 19.44 -9.41
CA GLY A 308 -10.77 20.49 -8.55
C GLY A 308 -10.65 21.90 -9.17
N ALA A 309 -9.55 22.16 -9.89
CA ALA A 309 -9.30 23.41 -10.60
C ALA A 309 -10.06 23.54 -11.94
N GLY A 310 -10.88 22.56 -12.35
CA GLY A 310 -11.58 22.57 -13.63
C GLY A 310 -10.70 22.36 -14.87
N LYS A 311 -9.43 21.94 -14.69
CA LYS A 311 -8.43 21.80 -15.78
C LYS A 311 -8.51 20.44 -16.47
N THR A 312 -9.63 20.12 -17.10
CA THR A 312 -9.89 18.81 -17.74
C THR A 312 -8.84 18.44 -18.78
N GLU A 313 -8.39 19.38 -19.60
CA GLU A 313 -7.35 19.10 -20.60
C GLU A 313 -6.02 18.71 -19.95
N ARG A 314 -5.70 19.29 -18.78
CA ARG A 314 -4.51 18.91 -18.04
C ARG A 314 -4.64 17.54 -17.39
N VAL A 315 -5.85 17.16 -16.96
CA VAL A 315 -6.18 15.79 -16.49
C VAL A 315 -5.91 14.78 -17.61
N LYS A 316 -6.40 15.02 -18.83
CA LYS A 316 -6.17 14.16 -20.00
C LYS A 316 -4.68 14.02 -20.35
N LYS A 317 -3.99 15.16 -20.49
CA LYS A 317 -2.56 15.17 -20.81
C LYS A 317 -1.75 14.47 -19.74
N GLY A 318 -2.08 14.70 -18.46
CA GLY A 318 -1.43 14.04 -17.32
C GLY A 318 -1.59 12.53 -17.36
N TYR A 319 -2.80 12.05 -17.59
CA TYR A 319 -3.06 10.62 -17.72
C TYR A 319 -2.29 10.00 -18.90
N ARG A 320 -2.32 10.64 -20.07
CA ARG A 320 -1.61 10.13 -21.25
C ARG A 320 -0.09 10.05 -21.02
N VAL A 321 0.51 11.10 -20.43
CA VAL A 321 1.93 11.11 -20.09
C VAL A 321 2.26 9.99 -19.11
N SER A 322 1.45 9.80 -18.07
CA SER A 322 1.65 8.74 -17.09
C SER A 322 1.46 7.36 -17.68
N LEU A 323 0.47 7.18 -18.56
CA LEU A 323 0.21 5.91 -19.24
C LEU A 323 1.44 5.46 -20.05
N TRP A 324 2.07 6.38 -20.78
CA TRP A 324 3.29 6.09 -21.50
C TRP A 324 4.46 5.80 -20.56
N THR A 325 4.66 6.62 -19.54
CA THR A 325 5.79 6.46 -18.60
C THR A 325 5.70 5.14 -17.85
N VAL A 326 4.53 4.84 -17.27
CA VAL A 326 4.31 3.61 -16.49
C VAL A 326 4.16 2.40 -17.39
N GLY A 327 3.59 2.56 -18.59
CA GLY A 327 3.48 1.51 -19.59
C GLY A 327 4.85 1.06 -20.09
N ILE A 328 5.77 1.99 -20.39
CA ILE A 328 7.15 1.66 -20.77
C ILE A 328 7.87 0.94 -19.63
N TRP A 329 7.71 1.42 -18.38
CA TRP A 329 8.28 0.76 -17.22
C TRP A 329 7.76 -0.67 -17.07
N GLY A 330 6.43 -0.86 -17.09
CA GLY A 330 5.82 -2.18 -16.99
C GLY A 330 6.24 -3.12 -18.14
N LEU A 331 6.39 -2.58 -19.38
CA LEU A 331 6.88 -3.34 -20.50
C LEU A 331 8.35 -3.79 -20.29
N LEU A 332 9.20 -2.92 -19.77
CA LEU A 332 10.59 -3.28 -19.43
C LEU A 332 10.65 -4.42 -18.40
N ILE A 333 9.82 -4.35 -17.36
CA ILE A 333 9.72 -5.44 -16.37
C ILE A 333 9.17 -6.72 -17.02
N THR A 334 8.13 -6.61 -17.85
CA THR A 334 7.61 -7.76 -18.62
C THR A 334 8.71 -8.41 -19.44
N LEU A 335 9.46 -7.63 -20.21
CA LEU A 335 10.57 -8.15 -21.01
C LEU A 335 11.66 -8.79 -20.13
N MET A 336 11.98 -8.20 -18.99
CA MET A 336 12.95 -8.72 -18.04
C MET A 336 12.50 -10.10 -17.49
N PHE A 337 11.23 -10.21 -17.07
CA PHE A 337 10.72 -11.48 -16.50
C PHE A 337 10.52 -12.57 -17.55
N VAL A 338 10.16 -12.22 -18.78
CA VAL A 338 9.91 -13.19 -19.85
C VAL A 338 11.19 -13.60 -20.58
N CYS A 339 12.10 -12.66 -20.84
CA CYS A 339 13.30 -12.92 -21.63
C CYS A 339 14.50 -13.37 -20.79
N VAL A 340 14.57 -12.99 -19.49
CA VAL A 340 15.74 -13.26 -18.62
C VAL A 340 15.33 -13.87 -17.28
N PRO A 341 14.36 -14.82 -17.23
CA PRO A 341 13.84 -15.34 -15.96
C PRO A 341 14.87 -16.21 -15.22
N THR A 342 15.67 -17.01 -15.93
CA THR A 342 16.62 -17.95 -15.32
C THR A 342 17.71 -17.26 -14.49
N PRO A 343 18.41 -16.22 -14.96
CA PRO A 343 19.34 -15.48 -14.13
C PRO A 343 18.69 -14.86 -12.88
N ILE A 344 17.45 -14.37 -13.02
CA ILE A 344 16.72 -13.75 -11.89
C ILE A 344 16.40 -14.84 -10.85
N ALA A 345 15.87 -15.99 -11.28
CA ALA A 345 15.52 -17.08 -10.40
C ALA A 345 16.77 -17.68 -9.70
N SER A 346 17.90 -17.78 -10.40
CA SER A 346 19.14 -18.37 -9.88
C SER A 346 19.82 -17.53 -8.79
N VAL A 347 19.45 -16.26 -8.64
CA VAL A 347 19.90 -15.42 -7.51
C VAL A 347 19.32 -15.93 -6.18
N PHE A 348 18.10 -16.47 -6.21
CA PHE A 348 17.36 -16.85 -5.02
C PHE A 348 17.28 -18.37 -4.79
N PHE A 349 17.35 -19.15 -5.87
CA PHE A 349 17.25 -20.60 -5.81
C PHE A 349 18.51 -21.27 -6.35
N HIS A 350 18.94 -22.34 -5.70
CA HIS A 350 20.14 -23.09 -6.08
C HIS A 350 19.82 -24.48 -6.65
N GLU A 351 18.64 -25.01 -6.33
CA GLU A 351 18.17 -26.30 -6.83
C GLU A 351 17.56 -26.16 -8.23
N LYS A 352 17.94 -27.06 -9.15
CA LYS A 352 17.49 -26.98 -10.55
C LYS A 352 15.97 -26.99 -10.70
N GLN A 353 15.27 -27.78 -9.86
CA GLN A 353 13.83 -27.91 -9.92
C GLN A 353 13.14 -26.62 -9.40
N ALA A 354 13.62 -26.05 -8.29
CA ALA A 354 13.12 -24.80 -7.77
C ALA A 354 13.35 -23.63 -8.74
N ILE A 355 14.51 -23.60 -9.44
CA ILE A 355 14.78 -22.62 -10.50
C ILE A 355 13.77 -22.79 -11.64
N ALA A 356 13.50 -24.03 -12.11
CA ALA A 356 12.55 -24.25 -13.19
C ALA A 356 11.14 -23.76 -12.83
N THR A 357 10.65 -24.08 -11.63
CA THR A 357 9.35 -23.63 -11.14
C THR A 357 9.29 -22.09 -10.99
N ALA A 358 10.39 -21.46 -10.53
CA ALA A 358 10.48 -20.02 -10.43
C ALA A 358 10.53 -19.32 -11.80
N VAL A 359 11.18 -19.93 -12.79
CA VAL A 359 11.19 -19.46 -14.18
C VAL A 359 9.78 -19.47 -14.76
N ASP A 360 9.04 -20.57 -14.59
CA ASP A 360 7.65 -20.66 -15.05
C ASP A 360 6.76 -19.58 -14.39
N TYR A 361 6.93 -19.37 -13.07
CA TYR A 361 6.24 -18.32 -12.34
C TYR A 361 6.53 -16.93 -12.93
N LEU A 362 7.82 -16.58 -13.08
CA LEU A 362 8.24 -15.27 -13.58
C LEU A 362 7.74 -15.01 -15.00
N ILE A 363 7.76 -16.01 -15.88
CA ILE A 363 7.25 -15.89 -17.25
C ILE A 363 5.75 -15.63 -17.23
N ILE A 364 4.98 -16.45 -16.49
CA ILE A 364 3.51 -16.33 -16.45
C ILE A 364 3.09 -14.99 -15.88
N VAL A 365 3.63 -14.60 -14.73
CA VAL A 365 3.29 -13.32 -14.08
C VAL A 365 3.84 -12.14 -14.87
N GLY A 366 5.02 -12.30 -15.47
CA GLY A 366 5.65 -11.30 -16.33
C GLY A 366 4.74 -10.78 -17.43
N PHE A 367 3.88 -11.61 -18.02
CA PHE A 367 2.91 -11.16 -19.04
C PHE A 367 1.91 -10.12 -18.50
N SER A 368 1.65 -10.09 -17.21
CA SER A 368 0.71 -9.13 -16.61
C SER A 368 1.34 -7.86 -16.05
N GLU A 369 2.68 -7.76 -15.96
CA GLU A 369 3.35 -6.65 -15.27
C GLU A 369 3.03 -5.27 -15.88
N ALA A 370 3.03 -5.18 -17.20
CA ALA A 370 2.65 -3.93 -17.88
C ALA A 370 1.20 -3.52 -17.55
N PHE A 371 0.29 -4.50 -17.51
CA PHE A 371 -1.11 -4.27 -17.17
C PHE A 371 -1.29 -3.93 -15.70
N LEU A 372 -0.54 -4.56 -14.79
CA LEU A 372 -0.52 -4.26 -13.36
C LEU A 372 -0.09 -2.81 -13.11
N CYS A 373 1.00 -2.38 -13.72
CA CYS A 373 1.51 -1.01 -13.58
C CYS A 373 0.47 0.02 -14.08
N VAL A 374 -0.14 -0.23 -15.23
CA VAL A 374 -1.19 0.62 -15.80
C VAL A 374 -2.45 0.60 -14.93
N GLU A 375 -2.84 -0.57 -14.41
CA GLU A 375 -3.98 -0.71 -13.48
C GLU A 375 -3.79 0.20 -12.25
N MET A 376 -2.67 0.07 -11.54
CA MET A 376 -2.41 0.80 -10.30
C MET A 376 -2.40 2.32 -10.52
N MET A 377 -1.72 2.76 -11.58
CA MET A 377 -1.70 4.17 -11.97
C MET A 377 -3.10 4.69 -12.31
N THR A 378 -3.92 3.91 -13.03
CA THR A 378 -5.28 4.30 -13.44
C THR A 378 -6.25 4.31 -12.26
N VAL A 379 -6.13 3.36 -11.33
CA VAL A 379 -6.88 3.37 -10.06
C VAL A 379 -6.54 4.63 -9.27
N GLY A 380 -5.28 5.04 -9.21
CA GLY A 380 -4.87 6.32 -8.63
C GLY A 380 -5.55 7.52 -9.30
N ALA A 381 -5.58 7.54 -10.62
CA ALA A 381 -6.21 8.60 -11.41
C ALA A 381 -7.75 8.67 -11.19
N LEU A 382 -8.45 7.53 -11.23
CA LEU A 382 -9.89 7.44 -10.97
C LEU A 382 -10.23 7.83 -9.53
N SER A 383 -9.39 7.43 -8.58
CA SER A 383 -9.55 7.82 -7.17
C SER A 383 -9.40 9.34 -7.02
N GLY A 384 -8.46 9.97 -7.72
CA GLY A 384 -8.30 11.43 -7.76
C GLY A 384 -9.53 12.17 -8.30
N LEU A 385 -10.29 11.55 -9.23
CA LEU A 385 -11.60 12.03 -9.67
C LEU A 385 -12.72 11.80 -8.64
N GLY A 386 -12.45 11.12 -7.52
CA GLY A 386 -13.45 10.73 -6.51
C GLY A 386 -14.28 9.49 -6.89
N ARG A 387 -13.85 8.71 -7.90
CA ARG A 387 -14.56 7.53 -8.40
C ARG A 387 -14.15 6.22 -7.71
N THR A 388 -13.83 6.27 -6.41
CA THR A 388 -13.33 5.11 -5.64
C THR A 388 -14.33 3.95 -5.56
N ARG A 389 -15.63 4.22 -5.53
CA ARG A 389 -16.66 3.15 -5.59
C ARG A 389 -16.52 2.30 -6.85
N LEU A 390 -16.34 2.96 -8.01
CA LEU A 390 -16.15 2.26 -9.28
C LEU A 390 -14.87 1.44 -9.27
N CYS A 391 -13.76 1.99 -8.74
CA CYS A 391 -12.51 1.26 -8.58
C CYS A 391 -12.70 0.01 -7.72
N SER A 392 -13.37 0.15 -6.57
CA SER A 392 -13.58 -0.96 -5.64
C SER A 392 -14.45 -2.06 -6.23
N VAL A 393 -15.53 -1.70 -6.90
CA VAL A 393 -16.43 -2.70 -7.54
C VAL A 393 -15.68 -3.49 -8.62
N ILE A 394 -14.96 -2.83 -9.51
CA ILE A 394 -14.17 -3.50 -10.55
C ILE A 394 -13.08 -4.36 -9.92
N SER A 395 -12.29 -3.80 -9.01
CA SER A 395 -11.19 -4.53 -8.36
C SER A 395 -11.70 -5.75 -7.60
N ILE A 396 -12.75 -5.63 -6.78
CA ILE A 396 -13.30 -6.75 -6.01
C ILE A 396 -13.84 -7.82 -6.95
N ALA A 397 -14.61 -7.45 -7.98
CA ALA A 397 -15.19 -8.40 -8.92
C ALA A 397 -14.11 -9.24 -9.62
N PHE A 398 -13.11 -8.59 -10.22
CA PHE A 398 -12.05 -9.29 -10.96
C PHE A 398 -11.05 -10.00 -10.03
N THR A 399 -10.80 -9.48 -8.83
CA THR A 399 -9.95 -10.20 -7.87
C THR A 399 -10.68 -11.43 -7.30
N SER A 400 -12.00 -11.36 -7.07
CA SER A 400 -12.81 -12.52 -6.67
C SER A 400 -12.86 -13.58 -7.77
N LEU A 401 -12.89 -13.18 -9.05
CA LEU A 401 -12.86 -14.10 -10.20
C LEU A 401 -11.59 -14.96 -10.22
N ARG A 402 -10.51 -14.55 -9.54
CA ARG A 402 -9.28 -15.37 -9.39
C ARG A 402 -9.56 -16.72 -8.76
N ILE A 403 -10.46 -16.79 -7.77
CA ILE A 403 -10.74 -18.04 -7.05
C ILE A 403 -11.33 -19.11 -7.97
N PRO A 404 -12.49 -18.88 -8.64
CA PRO A 404 -13.04 -19.89 -9.54
C PRO A 404 -12.13 -20.20 -10.73
N LEU A 405 -11.46 -19.19 -11.30
CA LEU A 405 -10.49 -19.42 -12.36
C LEU A 405 -9.31 -20.29 -11.89
N ALA A 406 -8.76 -20.01 -10.70
CA ALA A 406 -7.69 -20.82 -10.12
C ALA A 406 -8.15 -22.26 -9.87
N ILE A 407 -9.37 -22.49 -9.38
CA ILE A 407 -9.92 -23.84 -9.18
C ILE A 407 -10.02 -24.57 -10.53
N ILE A 408 -10.61 -23.94 -11.54
CA ILE A 408 -10.80 -24.55 -12.87
C ILE A 408 -9.45 -24.87 -13.54
N LEU A 409 -8.55 -23.89 -13.56
CA LEU A 409 -7.26 -24.05 -14.23
C LEU A 409 -6.31 -24.99 -13.48
N SER A 410 -6.31 -24.97 -12.14
CA SER A 410 -5.47 -25.88 -11.35
C SER A 410 -5.95 -27.33 -11.37
N SER A 411 -7.23 -27.56 -11.61
CA SER A 411 -7.80 -28.91 -11.80
C SER A 411 -7.51 -29.50 -13.19
N SER A 412 -6.98 -28.72 -14.11
CA SER A 412 -6.55 -29.14 -15.44
C SER A 412 -5.10 -29.68 -15.41
N VAL A 413 -4.57 -30.00 -16.59
CA VAL A 413 -3.14 -30.38 -16.74
C VAL A 413 -2.15 -29.30 -16.34
N LEU A 414 -2.60 -28.08 -16.10
CA LEU A 414 -1.75 -26.96 -15.70
C LEU A 414 -1.32 -27.03 -14.23
N GLY A 415 -2.07 -27.70 -13.35
CA GLY A 415 -1.73 -27.79 -11.94
C GLY A 415 -1.49 -26.41 -11.31
N ILE A 416 -0.33 -26.21 -10.67
CA ILE A 416 0.02 -24.92 -10.03
C ILE A 416 0.10 -23.76 -11.02
N LEU A 417 0.54 -24.00 -12.25
CA LEU A 417 0.62 -22.97 -13.29
C LEU A 417 -0.76 -22.35 -13.56
N GLY A 418 -1.82 -23.15 -13.40
CA GLY A 418 -3.20 -22.70 -13.53
C GLY A 418 -3.57 -21.61 -12.53
N ILE A 419 -3.06 -21.68 -11.30
CA ILE A 419 -3.28 -20.62 -10.30
C ILE A 419 -2.59 -19.31 -10.76
N TRP A 420 -1.37 -19.39 -11.22
CA TRP A 420 -0.62 -18.22 -11.69
C TRP A 420 -1.22 -17.63 -12.97
N TRP A 421 -1.71 -18.46 -13.89
CA TRP A 421 -2.46 -17.97 -15.06
C TRP A 421 -3.78 -17.28 -14.66
N ALA A 422 -4.47 -17.74 -13.62
CA ALA A 422 -5.65 -17.04 -13.10
C ALA A 422 -5.31 -15.65 -12.56
N LEU A 423 -4.17 -15.50 -11.86
CA LEU A 423 -3.66 -14.21 -11.41
C LEU A 423 -3.37 -13.29 -12.61
N THR A 424 -2.58 -13.78 -13.56
CA THR A 424 -2.15 -13.04 -14.75
C THR A 424 -3.33 -12.57 -15.59
N THR A 425 -4.23 -13.48 -15.96
CA THR A 425 -5.39 -13.16 -16.81
C THR A 425 -6.29 -12.10 -16.17
N THR A 426 -6.61 -12.25 -14.89
CA THR A 426 -7.46 -11.26 -14.19
C THR A 426 -6.78 -9.91 -14.04
N THR A 427 -5.46 -9.86 -13.87
CA THR A 427 -4.69 -8.61 -13.83
C THR A 427 -4.69 -7.93 -15.20
N MET A 428 -4.48 -8.68 -16.28
CA MET A 428 -4.57 -8.13 -17.63
C MET A 428 -5.97 -7.54 -17.91
N MET A 429 -7.03 -8.29 -17.56
CA MET A 429 -8.40 -7.81 -17.73
C MET A 429 -8.66 -6.53 -16.93
N LYS A 430 -8.20 -6.44 -15.69
CA LYS A 430 -8.34 -5.22 -14.86
C LYS A 430 -7.62 -4.03 -15.49
N GLY A 431 -6.37 -4.20 -15.91
CA GLY A 431 -5.60 -3.14 -16.55
C GLY A 431 -6.29 -2.57 -17.79
N MET A 432 -6.83 -3.43 -18.65
CA MET A 432 -7.59 -3.01 -19.84
C MET A 432 -8.89 -2.28 -19.44
N ILE A 433 -9.68 -2.87 -18.54
CA ILE A 433 -10.99 -2.31 -18.16
C ILE A 433 -10.81 -0.95 -17.48
N PHE A 434 -9.88 -0.81 -16.55
CA PHE A 434 -9.63 0.47 -15.89
C PHE A 434 -9.21 1.55 -16.87
N THR A 435 -8.36 1.22 -17.84
CA THR A 435 -7.94 2.15 -18.89
C THR A 435 -9.13 2.60 -19.75
N CYS A 436 -9.95 1.65 -20.22
CA CYS A 436 -11.16 1.96 -21.00
C CYS A 436 -12.13 2.84 -20.20
N VAL A 437 -12.39 2.49 -18.96
CA VAL A 437 -13.29 3.25 -18.07
C VAL A 437 -12.80 4.68 -17.85
N PHE A 438 -11.50 4.87 -17.60
CA PHE A 438 -10.94 6.20 -17.44
C PHE A 438 -11.10 7.04 -18.69
N LEU A 439 -10.78 6.48 -19.86
CA LEU A 439 -10.89 7.19 -21.15
C LEU A 439 -12.34 7.60 -21.44
N LEU A 440 -13.31 6.72 -21.16
CA LEU A 440 -14.74 7.02 -21.34
C LEU A 440 -15.22 8.15 -20.41
N ILE A 441 -14.79 8.13 -19.12
CA ILE A 441 -15.16 9.17 -18.16
C ILE A 441 -14.61 10.52 -18.60
N VAL A 442 -13.35 10.56 -18.99
CA VAL A 442 -12.69 11.81 -19.36
C VAL A 442 -13.23 12.34 -20.68
N ARG A 443 -13.62 11.48 -21.62
CA ARG A 443 -14.30 11.89 -22.85
C ARG A 443 -15.63 12.60 -22.54
N LYS A 444 -16.48 11.99 -21.70
CA LYS A 444 -17.75 12.60 -21.27
C LYS A 444 -17.55 13.97 -20.59
N MET A 445 -16.53 14.10 -19.76
CA MET A 445 -16.22 15.38 -19.10
C MET A 445 -15.91 16.50 -20.10
N THR A 446 -15.26 16.17 -21.22
CA THR A 446 -14.92 17.16 -22.26
C THR A 446 -16.15 17.56 -23.07
N ASP A 447 -16.98 16.58 -23.40
CA ASP A 447 -18.19 16.85 -24.18
C ASP A 447 -19.15 17.77 -23.39
N THR A 448 -19.25 17.56 -22.07
CA THR A 448 -20.02 18.46 -21.18
C THR A 448 -19.46 19.88 -21.14
N GLN A 449 -18.12 20.05 -21.14
CA GLN A 449 -17.50 21.38 -21.15
C GLN A 449 -17.58 22.10 -22.51
N ARG A 450 -17.75 21.36 -23.62
CA ARG A 450 -17.93 21.95 -24.96
C ARG A 450 -19.37 22.42 -25.19
N ASN A 451 -20.31 21.87 -24.44
CA ASN A 451 -21.75 22.18 -24.58
C ASN A 451 -22.22 23.24 -23.57
N LEU A 452 -21.32 23.75 -22.71
CA LEU A 452 -21.48 24.90 -21.82
C LEU A 452 -20.71 26.11 -22.36
#